data_8d4fa32353cf6c8419e1327f50881ca6
#
_entry.id   8d4fa32353cf6c8419e1327f50881ca6
#
_cell.length_a   1.000
_cell.length_b   1.000
_cell.length_c   1.000
_cell.angle_alpha   90.00
_cell.angle_beta   90.00
_cell.angle_gamma   90.00
#
_symmetry.space_group_name_H-M   'P 1'
#
loop_
_entity.id
_entity.type
_entity.pdbx_description
1 polymer ?
#
loop_
_entity_poly.entity_id
_entity_poly.type
_entity_poly.pdbx_seq_one_letter_code
_entity_poly.pdbx_strand_id
1 'polypeptide(L)'
;MSQQRPWWHHAVVYQIYPRSFQDSNGDGVGDLRGIAERLDYLAWLGVDAIWLSPIFPSPMADFGYDVSDYCDVHPLFGTLADLDALIEAAHARGLKLILDFVPNHTSSEHPWFVEARKGRDSPKRDWYIWRDPAPDGGPPNNWLSLATGASAWEFDEASGQYYYHAFLPEQPDLDWRNPQVRAAMLDVLRFWLRRGVDGFRVDVIWHLMKDPDFRDDPPNPDYREGVDAPFRQVL
;
A
#
# COMPACT_ATOMS: atom_id res chain seq x y z
N MET A 1 -33.07 -9.57 -21.52
CA MET A 1 -32.30 -10.10 -20.37
C MET A 1 -31.76 -8.92 -19.62
N SER A 2 -32.24 -8.61 -18.41
CA SER A 2 -31.69 -7.56 -17.57
C SER A 2 -30.28 -7.99 -17.18
N GLN A 3 -29.25 -7.28 -17.63
CA GLN A 3 -27.90 -7.50 -17.13
C GLN A 3 -27.95 -7.27 -15.62
N GLN A 4 -27.76 -8.31 -14.86
CA GLN A 4 -27.67 -8.23 -13.42
C GLN A 4 -26.44 -7.35 -13.10
N ARG A 5 -26.67 -6.19 -12.49
CA ARG A 5 -25.58 -5.25 -12.18
C ARG A 5 -24.61 -5.93 -11.19
N PRO A 6 -23.29 -5.70 -11.30
CA PRO A 6 -22.31 -6.23 -10.34
C PRO A 6 -22.65 -5.78 -8.93
N TRP A 7 -22.34 -6.61 -7.93
CA TRP A 7 -22.67 -6.38 -6.52
C TRP A 7 -22.15 -5.03 -5.99
N TRP A 8 -20.97 -4.62 -6.43
CA TRP A 8 -20.33 -3.36 -6.00
C TRP A 8 -21.02 -2.09 -6.48
N HIS A 9 -21.99 -2.20 -7.39
CA HIS A 9 -22.63 -1.03 -8.00
C HIS A 9 -23.50 -0.24 -7.01
N HIS A 10 -24.01 -0.92 -5.97
CA HIS A 10 -24.86 -0.35 -4.94
C HIS A 10 -24.39 -0.67 -3.53
N ALA A 11 -23.22 -1.30 -3.39
CA ALA A 11 -22.72 -1.81 -2.13
C ALA A 11 -22.38 -0.67 -1.16
N VAL A 12 -22.79 -0.84 0.09
CA VAL A 12 -22.29 -0.08 1.21
C VAL A 12 -21.09 -0.82 1.78
N VAL A 13 -19.92 -0.15 1.75
CA VAL A 13 -18.66 -0.72 2.24
C VAL A 13 -18.34 -0.14 3.60
N TYR A 14 -18.10 -1.01 4.59
CA TYR A 14 -17.67 -0.63 5.93
C TYR A 14 -16.16 -0.85 6.07
N GLN A 15 -15.42 0.22 6.38
CA GLN A 15 -14.00 0.12 6.65
C GLN A 15 -13.76 -0.40 8.06
N ILE A 16 -12.88 -1.39 8.20
CA ILE A 16 -12.36 -1.87 9.47
C ILE A 16 -10.86 -1.57 9.53
N TYR A 17 -10.45 -0.80 10.55
CA TYR A 17 -9.07 -0.72 10.97
C TYR A 17 -8.82 -1.82 12.00
N PRO A 18 -8.17 -2.94 11.62
CA PRO A 18 -8.12 -4.16 12.46
C PRO A 18 -7.63 -3.88 13.87
N ARG A 19 -6.57 -3.08 13.97
CA ARG A 19 -5.87 -2.73 15.21
C ARG A 19 -6.75 -2.19 16.33
N SER A 20 -7.83 -1.46 16.00
CA SER A 20 -8.71 -0.80 16.96
C SER A 20 -10.15 -1.29 16.95
N PHE A 21 -10.48 -2.33 16.18
CA PHE A 21 -11.88 -2.74 16.01
C PHE A 21 -12.37 -3.68 17.10
N GLN A 22 -11.72 -4.83 17.28
CA GLN A 22 -12.05 -5.80 18.32
C GLN A 22 -10.84 -6.67 18.63
N ASP A 23 -10.45 -6.67 19.89
CA ASP A 23 -9.42 -7.52 20.47
C ASP A 23 -10.06 -8.82 20.95
N SER A 24 -9.62 -9.98 20.45
CA SER A 24 -10.15 -11.29 20.80
C SER A 24 -9.32 -12.00 21.88
N ASN A 25 -8.07 -11.58 22.10
CA ASN A 25 -7.11 -12.28 22.95
C ASN A 25 -6.72 -11.49 24.21
N GLY A 26 -7.11 -10.20 24.31
CA GLY A 26 -6.89 -9.34 25.47
C GLY A 26 -5.50 -8.68 25.52
N ASP A 27 -4.80 -8.60 24.37
CA ASP A 27 -3.47 -7.97 24.29
C ASP A 27 -3.52 -6.45 24.04
N GLY A 28 -4.72 -5.89 23.88
CA GLY A 28 -4.95 -4.47 23.63
C GLY A 28 -4.93 -4.09 22.15
N VAL A 29 -4.82 -5.07 21.24
CA VAL A 29 -4.83 -4.85 19.80
C VAL A 29 -5.92 -5.69 19.15
N GLY A 30 -6.70 -5.07 18.28
CA GLY A 30 -7.72 -5.79 17.50
C GLY A 30 -7.11 -6.72 16.48
N ASP A 31 -7.81 -7.82 16.17
CA ASP A 31 -7.34 -8.91 15.34
C ASP A 31 -8.43 -9.51 14.43
N LEU A 32 -8.05 -10.43 13.53
CA LEU A 32 -8.98 -11.05 12.57
C LEU A 32 -10.06 -11.88 13.25
N ARG A 33 -9.77 -12.52 14.38
CA ARG A 33 -10.75 -13.29 15.15
C ARG A 33 -11.77 -12.36 15.81
N GLY A 34 -11.32 -11.24 16.35
CA GLY A 34 -12.19 -10.20 16.88
C GLY A 34 -13.11 -9.62 15.82
N ILE A 35 -12.62 -9.44 14.57
CA ILE A 35 -13.49 -9.04 13.45
C ILE A 35 -14.55 -10.12 13.19
N ALA A 36 -14.18 -11.40 13.20
CA ALA A 36 -15.11 -12.51 13.00
C ALA A 36 -16.22 -12.55 14.05
N GLU A 37 -15.91 -12.22 15.31
CA GLU A 37 -16.89 -12.12 16.41
C GLU A 37 -17.94 -11.01 16.19
N ARG A 38 -17.63 -10.00 15.36
CA ARG A 38 -18.50 -8.85 15.08
C ARG A 38 -19.25 -8.93 13.75
N LEU A 39 -19.11 -10.01 13.00
CA LEU A 39 -19.78 -10.16 11.70
C LEU A 39 -21.31 -10.11 11.79
N ASP A 40 -21.91 -10.64 12.87
CA ASP A 40 -23.36 -10.56 13.07
C ASP A 40 -23.85 -9.11 13.25
N TYR A 41 -23.05 -8.27 13.94
CA TYR A 41 -23.32 -6.84 14.05
C TYR A 41 -23.24 -6.15 12.67
N LEU A 42 -22.21 -6.46 11.86
CA LEU A 42 -22.02 -5.86 10.55
C LEU A 42 -23.16 -6.28 9.58
N ALA A 43 -23.55 -7.54 9.62
CA ALA A 43 -24.71 -8.03 8.85
C ALA A 43 -26.02 -7.36 9.30
N TRP A 44 -26.23 -7.20 10.61
CA TRP A 44 -27.39 -6.48 11.15
C TRP A 44 -27.40 -5.00 10.77
N LEU A 45 -26.22 -4.36 10.70
CA LEU A 45 -26.07 -2.97 10.26
C LEU A 45 -26.46 -2.78 8.79
N GLY A 46 -26.49 -3.86 8.00
CA GLY A 46 -26.95 -3.86 6.62
C GLY A 46 -25.88 -3.40 5.62
N VAL A 47 -24.59 -3.57 5.93
CA VAL A 47 -23.52 -3.33 4.98
C VAL A 47 -23.37 -4.52 4.03
N ASP A 48 -22.88 -4.29 2.82
CA ASP A 48 -22.71 -5.32 1.80
C ASP A 48 -21.29 -5.89 1.79
N ALA A 49 -20.32 -5.08 2.17
CA ALA A 49 -18.91 -5.46 2.18
C ALA A 49 -18.16 -4.85 3.36
N ILE A 50 -17.13 -5.56 3.81
CA ILE A 50 -16.13 -5.04 4.75
C ILE A 50 -14.80 -4.84 4.01
N TRP A 51 -14.17 -3.69 4.23
CA TRP A 51 -12.83 -3.39 3.76
C TRP A 51 -11.87 -3.37 4.95
N LEU A 52 -10.88 -4.26 4.93
CA LEU A 52 -9.82 -4.29 5.92
C LEU A 52 -8.68 -3.35 5.49
N SER A 53 -8.33 -2.38 6.35
CA SER A 53 -7.05 -1.68 6.24
C SER A 53 -5.90 -2.69 6.30
N PRO A 54 -4.66 -2.36 5.85
CA PRO A 54 -3.60 -3.35 5.65
C PRO A 54 -3.40 -4.30 6.81
N ILE A 55 -3.38 -5.60 6.51
CA ILE A 55 -3.17 -6.70 7.47
C ILE A 55 -1.85 -7.44 7.21
N PHE A 56 -1.07 -6.99 6.24
CA PHE A 56 0.15 -7.64 5.77
C PHE A 56 1.32 -7.44 6.73
N PRO A 57 2.34 -8.32 6.73
CA PRO A 57 3.60 -8.07 7.42
C PRO A 57 4.17 -6.70 7.07
N SER A 58 4.53 -5.95 8.11
CA SER A 58 4.99 -4.57 8.02
C SER A 58 5.82 -4.22 9.24
N PRO A 59 6.91 -3.44 9.11
CA PRO A 59 7.61 -2.83 10.24
C PRO A 59 6.77 -1.80 10.99
N MET A 60 5.61 -1.42 10.46
CA MET A 60 4.66 -0.47 11.05
C MET A 60 5.16 0.99 11.10
N ALA A 61 6.08 1.37 10.20
CA ALA A 61 6.49 2.77 10.05
C ALA A 61 5.30 3.65 9.63
N ASP A 62 4.41 3.11 8.79
CA ASP A 62 3.15 3.73 8.37
C ASP A 62 1.94 2.81 8.67
N PHE A 63 1.91 2.26 9.87
CA PHE A 63 0.78 1.46 10.41
C PHE A 63 0.22 0.39 9.47
N GLY A 64 1.10 -0.26 8.68
CA GLY A 64 0.76 -1.36 7.79
C GLY A 64 0.82 -1.00 6.30
N TYR A 65 0.90 0.28 5.94
CA TYR A 65 1.07 0.69 4.54
C TYR A 65 2.51 0.52 4.03
N ASP A 66 3.50 0.34 4.90
CA ASP A 66 4.87 -0.08 4.58
C ASP A 66 4.97 -1.61 4.55
N VAL A 67 4.47 -2.22 3.48
CA VAL A 67 4.31 -3.68 3.34
C VAL A 67 5.65 -4.37 3.10
N SER A 68 6.01 -5.34 3.96
CA SER A 68 7.23 -6.16 3.80
C SER A 68 6.97 -7.55 3.19
N ASP A 69 5.72 -8.04 3.21
CA ASP A 69 5.28 -9.24 2.48
C ASP A 69 3.79 -9.09 2.11
N TYR A 70 3.49 -9.15 0.80
CA TYR A 70 2.12 -9.00 0.31
C TYR A 70 1.27 -10.27 0.39
N CYS A 71 1.86 -11.42 0.72
CA CYS A 71 1.19 -12.71 0.63
C CYS A 71 1.03 -13.42 1.97
N ASP A 72 1.16 -12.69 3.07
CA ASP A 72 0.96 -13.21 4.42
C ASP A 72 0.15 -12.23 5.29
N VAL A 73 -0.21 -12.66 6.48
CA VAL A 73 -0.88 -11.85 7.51
C VAL A 73 0.13 -11.50 8.60
N HIS A 74 0.15 -10.25 9.01
CA HIS A 74 0.99 -9.81 10.12
C HIS A 74 0.63 -10.56 11.41
N PRO A 75 1.59 -11.12 12.15
CA PRO A 75 1.32 -11.92 13.37
C PRO A 75 0.49 -11.19 14.43
N LEU A 76 0.53 -9.87 14.45
CA LEU A 76 -0.28 -9.03 15.33
C LEU A 76 -1.79 -9.20 15.07
N PHE A 77 -2.19 -9.49 13.84
CA PHE A 77 -3.59 -9.60 13.45
C PHE A 77 -4.06 -11.05 13.33
N GLY A 78 -3.15 -12.02 13.35
CA GLY A 78 -3.46 -13.44 13.23
C GLY A 78 -2.61 -14.14 12.17
N THR A 79 -3.22 -15.12 11.50
CA THR A 79 -2.59 -15.98 10.49
C THR A 79 -3.41 -16.01 9.20
N LEU A 80 -2.83 -16.57 8.14
CA LEU A 80 -3.58 -16.87 6.90
C LEU A 80 -4.81 -17.74 7.16
N ALA A 81 -4.73 -18.70 8.10
CA ALA A 81 -5.87 -19.53 8.46
C ALA A 81 -6.98 -18.74 9.17
N ASP A 82 -6.64 -17.74 9.98
CA ASP A 82 -7.62 -16.85 10.61
C ASP A 82 -8.31 -15.99 9.55
N LEU A 83 -7.58 -15.54 8.51
CA LEU A 83 -8.18 -14.81 7.41
C LEU A 83 -9.10 -15.70 6.56
N ASP A 84 -8.69 -16.94 6.26
CA ASP A 84 -9.54 -17.89 5.52
C ASP A 84 -10.87 -18.12 6.28
N ALA A 85 -10.78 -18.33 7.59
CA ALA A 85 -11.96 -18.48 8.45
C ALA A 85 -12.84 -17.21 8.46
N LEU A 86 -12.25 -16.03 8.49
CA LEU A 86 -12.97 -14.76 8.42
C LEU A 86 -13.71 -14.60 7.07
N ILE A 87 -13.05 -14.94 5.95
CA ILE A 87 -13.66 -14.92 4.60
C ILE A 87 -14.89 -15.85 4.56
N GLU A 88 -14.73 -17.10 5.00
CA GLU A 88 -15.82 -18.08 5.04
C GLU A 88 -17.00 -17.59 5.91
N ALA A 89 -16.69 -17.07 7.09
CA ALA A 89 -17.71 -16.56 8.02
C ALA A 89 -18.44 -15.32 7.49
N ALA A 90 -17.73 -14.43 6.78
CA ALA A 90 -18.33 -13.27 6.12
C ALA A 90 -19.25 -13.70 4.98
N HIS A 91 -18.80 -14.61 4.12
CA HIS A 91 -19.59 -15.14 3.01
C HIS A 91 -20.86 -15.88 3.48
N ALA A 92 -20.77 -16.63 4.59
CA ALA A 92 -21.92 -17.28 5.19
C ALA A 92 -23.03 -16.30 5.62
N ARG A 93 -22.70 -15.02 5.83
CA ARG A 93 -23.59 -13.92 6.18
C ARG A 93 -23.96 -13.02 4.99
N GLY A 94 -23.51 -13.37 3.79
CA GLY A 94 -23.73 -12.58 2.58
C GLY A 94 -22.83 -11.34 2.47
N LEU A 95 -21.87 -11.17 3.39
CA LEU A 95 -20.90 -10.07 3.35
C LEU A 95 -19.76 -10.38 2.40
N LYS A 96 -19.30 -9.36 1.68
CA LYS A 96 -18.10 -9.41 0.84
C LYS A 96 -16.88 -8.92 1.64
N LEU A 97 -15.68 -9.46 1.32
CA LEU A 97 -14.45 -9.05 1.96
C LEU A 97 -13.50 -8.43 0.93
N ILE A 98 -13.09 -7.19 1.23
CA ILE A 98 -12.17 -6.39 0.42
C ILE A 98 -10.88 -6.19 1.23
N LEU A 99 -9.73 -6.45 0.63
CA LEU A 99 -8.43 -6.10 1.20
C LEU A 99 -7.92 -4.77 0.67
N ASP A 100 -7.09 -4.12 1.46
CA ASP A 100 -6.27 -3.01 0.96
C ASP A 100 -5.18 -3.56 0.04
N PHE A 101 -4.88 -2.87 -1.04
CA PHE A 101 -3.79 -3.20 -1.95
C PHE A 101 -2.93 -1.95 -2.12
N VAL A 102 -1.69 -2.03 -1.66
CA VAL A 102 -0.73 -0.92 -1.62
C VAL A 102 0.31 -1.11 -2.72
N PRO A 103 0.00 -0.77 -3.99
CA PRO A 103 0.88 -1.10 -5.10
C PRO A 103 1.97 -0.06 -5.38
N ASN A 104 1.89 1.14 -4.81
CA ASN A 104 2.80 2.24 -5.14
C ASN A 104 4.23 2.00 -4.66
N HIS A 105 4.39 1.46 -3.46
CA HIS A 105 5.66 1.29 -2.76
C HIS A 105 5.66 0.00 -1.96
N THR A 106 6.82 -0.40 -1.51
CA THR A 106 6.98 -1.47 -0.50
C THR A 106 7.61 -0.90 0.76
N SER A 107 7.66 -1.69 1.84
CA SER A 107 8.59 -1.40 2.92
C SER A 107 10.04 -1.42 2.42
N SER A 108 10.90 -0.62 3.02
CA SER A 108 12.36 -0.74 2.85
C SER A 108 12.92 -2.08 3.35
N GLU A 109 12.14 -2.82 4.17
CA GLU A 109 12.47 -4.18 4.61
C GLU A 109 11.93 -5.28 3.68
N HIS A 110 11.17 -4.91 2.64
CA HIS A 110 10.68 -5.89 1.67
C HIS A 110 11.86 -6.57 0.96
N PRO A 111 11.85 -7.91 0.77
CA PRO A 111 12.94 -8.64 0.12
C PRO A 111 13.33 -8.07 -1.26
N TRP A 112 12.40 -7.49 -2.00
CA TRP A 112 12.69 -6.86 -3.29
C TRP A 112 13.57 -5.62 -3.14
N PHE A 113 13.30 -4.76 -2.14
CA PHE A 113 14.10 -3.56 -1.91
C PHE A 113 15.44 -3.90 -1.29
N VAL A 114 15.47 -4.83 -0.32
CA VAL A 114 16.71 -5.34 0.27
C VAL A 114 17.64 -5.90 -0.81
N GLU A 115 17.10 -6.61 -1.81
CA GLU A 115 17.87 -7.10 -2.97
C GLU A 115 18.30 -5.94 -3.87
N ALA A 116 17.39 -5.02 -4.21
CA ALA A 116 17.67 -3.86 -5.05
C ALA A 116 18.80 -2.98 -4.50
N ARG A 117 18.91 -2.89 -3.18
CA ARG A 117 19.89 -2.07 -2.45
C ARG A 117 21.30 -2.66 -2.40
N LYS A 118 21.47 -3.95 -2.75
CA LYS A 118 22.80 -4.61 -2.71
C LYS A 118 23.81 -4.01 -3.69
N GLY A 119 23.37 -3.34 -4.74
CA GLY A 119 24.24 -2.69 -5.71
C GLY A 119 23.52 -2.29 -6.99
N ARG A 120 24.20 -1.52 -7.83
CA ARG A 120 23.66 -1.02 -9.11
C ARG A 120 23.34 -2.16 -10.09
N ASP A 121 24.04 -3.29 -9.99
CA ASP A 121 23.87 -4.46 -10.86
C ASP A 121 22.88 -5.50 -10.28
N SER A 122 22.18 -5.18 -9.20
CA SER A 122 21.21 -6.07 -8.60
C SER A 122 20.05 -6.38 -9.58
N PRO A 123 19.58 -7.64 -9.67
CA PRO A 123 18.48 -8.01 -10.54
C PRO A 123 17.14 -7.35 -10.17
N LYS A 124 17.07 -6.73 -9.00
CA LYS A 124 15.90 -5.99 -8.53
C LYS A 124 16.11 -4.46 -8.57
N ARG A 125 17.29 -3.98 -9.05
CA ARG A 125 17.60 -2.55 -9.04
C ARG A 125 16.51 -1.75 -9.73
N ASP A 126 16.13 -2.12 -10.94
CA ASP A 126 15.13 -1.46 -11.78
C ASP A 126 13.66 -1.72 -11.33
N TRP A 127 13.49 -2.40 -10.20
CA TRP A 127 12.16 -2.53 -9.60
C TRP A 127 11.74 -1.28 -8.84
N TYR A 128 12.73 -0.46 -8.47
CA TYR A 128 12.56 0.80 -7.75
C TYR A 128 13.18 1.95 -8.55
N ILE A 129 12.82 3.16 -8.18
CA ILE A 129 13.26 4.36 -8.88
C ILE A 129 14.55 4.89 -8.23
N TRP A 130 15.65 4.78 -8.94
CA TRP A 130 16.99 5.24 -8.50
C TRP A 130 17.52 6.29 -9.46
N ARG A 131 18.21 7.31 -8.92
CA ARG A 131 18.87 8.36 -9.71
C ARG A 131 20.20 8.73 -9.10
N ASP A 132 21.15 9.14 -9.97
CA ASP A 132 22.38 9.74 -9.51
C ASP A 132 22.10 11.13 -8.91
N PRO A 133 22.97 11.61 -7.99
CA PRO A 133 22.89 12.97 -7.47
C PRO A 133 22.87 14.02 -8.56
N ALA A 134 22.23 15.15 -8.30
CA ALA A 134 22.39 16.36 -9.11
C ALA A 134 23.87 16.81 -9.16
N PRO A 135 24.27 17.70 -10.09
CA PRO A 135 25.66 18.15 -10.21
C PRO A 135 26.28 18.79 -8.97
N ASP A 136 25.44 19.31 -8.08
CA ASP A 136 25.82 19.86 -6.77
C ASP A 136 25.88 18.81 -5.65
N GLY A 137 25.58 17.56 -5.96
CA GLY A 137 25.50 16.44 -5.00
C GLY A 137 24.17 16.31 -4.27
N GLY A 138 23.22 17.20 -4.53
CA GLY A 138 21.88 17.18 -3.95
C GLY A 138 20.92 16.18 -4.60
N PRO A 139 19.63 16.19 -4.16
CA PRO A 139 18.59 15.36 -4.75
C PRO A 139 18.42 15.58 -6.25
N PRO A 140 17.99 14.57 -7.04
CA PRO A 140 17.87 14.65 -8.50
C PRO A 140 16.96 15.76 -9.02
N ASN A 141 15.91 16.11 -8.27
CA ASN A 141 14.95 17.17 -8.56
C ASN A 141 14.29 17.69 -7.26
N ASN A 142 13.34 18.60 -7.38
CA ASN A 142 12.68 19.28 -6.26
C ASN A 142 11.44 18.56 -5.71
N TRP A 143 11.21 17.29 -6.05
CA TRP A 143 10.03 16.57 -5.60
C TRP A 143 10.00 16.41 -4.08
N LEU A 144 8.81 16.62 -3.51
CA LEU A 144 8.60 16.57 -2.07
C LEU A 144 7.75 15.36 -1.67
N SER A 145 8.10 14.79 -0.53
CA SER A 145 7.32 13.73 0.11
C SER A 145 5.91 14.23 0.46
N LEU A 146 4.91 13.46 0.08
CA LEU A 146 3.51 13.72 0.42
C LEU A 146 3.22 13.57 1.92
N ALA A 147 4.04 12.79 2.62
CA ALA A 147 3.87 12.56 4.05
C ALA A 147 4.54 13.62 4.91
N THR A 148 5.72 14.11 4.50
CA THR A 148 6.56 14.96 5.36
C THR A 148 6.77 16.38 4.82
N GLY A 149 6.58 16.60 3.52
CA GLY A 149 6.93 17.84 2.84
C GLY A 149 8.43 18.07 2.67
N ALA A 150 9.28 17.15 3.14
CA ALA A 150 10.72 17.14 2.87
C ALA A 150 11.02 16.55 1.48
N SER A 151 12.31 16.43 1.10
CA SER A 151 12.68 15.77 -0.16
C SER A 151 12.05 14.38 -0.27
N ALA A 152 11.55 14.04 -1.45
CA ALA A 152 11.07 12.70 -1.79
C ALA A 152 12.20 11.74 -2.23
N TRP A 153 13.45 12.13 -1.99
CA TRP A 153 14.64 11.39 -2.38
C TRP A 153 15.51 11.13 -1.15
N GLU A 154 15.83 9.86 -0.91
CA GLU A 154 16.72 9.44 0.16
C GLU A 154 18.05 8.94 -0.43
N PHE A 155 19.17 9.43 0.12
CA PHE A 155 20.51 9.07 -0.35
C PHE A 155 20.94 7.71 0.21
N ASP A 156 21.30 6.80 -0.69
CA ASP A 156 21.88 5.51 -0.34
C ASP A 156 23.40 5.55 -0.48
N GLU A 157 24.09 5.66 0.63
CA GLU A 157 25.57 5.76 0.67
C GLU A 157 26.25 4.56 0.00
N ALA A 158 25.65 3.36 0.10
CA ALA A 158 26.23 2.14 -0.43
C ALA A 158 26.33 2.14 -1.97
N SER A 159 25.33 2.70 -2.65
CA SER A 159 25.30 2.81 -4.12
C SER A 159 25.69 4.17 -4.65
N GLY A 160 25.73 5.20 -3.80
CA GLY A 160 25.96 6.60 -4.17
C GLY A 160 24.84 7.16 -5.05
N GLN A 161 23.62 6.64 -4.89
CA GLN A 161 22.43 7.11 -5.60
C GLN A 161 21.33 7.49 -4.61
N TYR A 162 20.36 8.26 -5.10
CA TYR A 162 19.10 8.48 -4.40
C TYR A 162 18.05 7.46 -4.86
N TYR A 163 17.21 6.98 -3.91
CA TYR A 163 15.96 6.32 -4.27
C TYR A 163 14.77 7.24 -3.99
N TYR A 164 13.73 7.06 -4.79
CA TYR A 164 12.50 7.83 -4.69
C TYR A 164 11.55 7.19 -3.69
N HIS A 165 10.92 8.04 -2.86
CA HIS A 165 9.83 7.68 -1.95
C HIS A 165 8.78 8.80 -1.93
N ALA A 166 7.58 8.54 -2.44
CA ALA A 166 6.52 9.53 -2.43
C ALA A 166 6.02 9.85 -1.00
N PHE A 167 6.20 8.93 -0.07
CA PHE A 167 5.76 9.04 1.31
C PHE A 167 6.96 9.06 2.28
N LEU A 168 7.13 8.02 3.09
CA LEU A 168 8.25 7.94 4.03
C LEU A 168 9.51 7.35 3.36
N PRO A 169 10.71 7.66 3.85
CA PRO A 169 11.93 6.97 3.41
C PRO A 169 11.85 5.44 3.54
N GLU A 170 11.08 4.95 4.50
CA GLU A 170 10.79 3.54 4.71
C GLU A 170 9.84 2.94 3.65
N GLN A 171 9.32 3.76 2.72
CA GLN A 171 8.37 3.36 1.67
C GLN A 171 8.91 3.64 0.27
N PRO A 172 9.99 2.95 -0.19
CA PRO A 172 10.54 3.14 -1.54
C PRO A 172 9.53 2.81 -2.62
N ASP A 173 9.38 3.69 -3.60
CA ASP A 173 8.42 3.59 -4.69
C ASP A 173 8.85 2.55 -5.73
N LEU A 174 7.92 1.72 -6.13
CA LEU A 174 8.09 0.76 -7.23
C LEU A 174 8.04 1.47 -8.59
N ASP A 175 8.88 1.01 -9.52
CA ASP A 175 8.79 1.45 -10.92
C ASP A 175 7.74 0.64 -11.69
N TRP A 176 6.53 1.18 -11.81
CA TRP A 176 5.43 0.56 -12.55
C TRP A 176 5.63 0.50 -14.07
N ARG A 177 6.68 1.15 -14.61
CA ARG A 177 7.09 0.97 -16.01
C ARG A 177 7.79 -0.38 -16.21
N ASN A 178 8.38 -0.94 -15.16
CA ASN A 178 9.01 -2.25 -15.18
C ASN A 178 7.92 -3.35 -15.31
N PRO A 179 7.97 -4.18 -16.37
CA PRO A 179 6.98 -5.25 -16.58
C PRO A 179 7.05 -6.35 -15.51
N GLN A 180 8.20 -6.56 -14.88
CA GLN A 180 8.35 -7.55 -13.82
C GLN A 180 7.64 -7.10 -12.53
N VAL A 181 7.69 -5.81 -12.20
CA VAL A 181 6.94 -5.21 -11.09
C VAL A 181 5.44 -5.41 -11.32
N ARG A 182 4.94 -5.07 -12.52
CA ARG A 182 3.53 -5.28 -12.86
C ARG A 182 3.10 -6.74 -12.73
N ALA A 183 3.93 -7.66 -13.24
CA ALA A 183 3.64 -9.09 -13.15
C ALA A 183 3.57 -9.57 -11.70
N ALA A 184 4.55 -9.18 -10.87
CA ALA A 184 4.62 -9.55 -9.45
C ALA A 184 3.41 -9.00 -8.68
N MET A 185 3.03 -7.73 -8.89
CA MET A 185 1.87 -7.12 -8.24
C MET A 185 0.55 -7.75 -8.68
N LEU A 186 0.42 -8.14 -9.96
CA LEU A 186 -0.74 -8.90 -10.43
C LEU A 186 -0.79 -10.31 -9.82
N ASP A 187 0.35 -10.94 -9.53
CA ASP A 187 0.38 -12.24 -8.85
C ASP A 187 -0.04 -12.12 -7.38
N VAL A 188 0.26 -11.02 -6.70
CA VAL A 188 -0.30 -10.71 -5.37
C VAL A 188 -1.83 -10.67 -5.42
N LEU A 189 -2.43 -9.95 -6.37
CA LEU A 189 -3.89 -9.92 -6.51
C LEU A 189 -4.47 -11.31 -6.78
N ARG A 190 -3.83 -12.11 -7.66
CA ARG A 190 -4.23 -13.49 -7.94
C ARG A 190 -4.14 -14.40 -6.72
N PHE A 191 -3.12 -14.21 -5.87
CA PHE A 191 -2.97 -14.96 -4.64
C PHE A 191 -4.20 -14.77 -3.73
N TRP A 192 -4.61 -13.53 -3.48
CA TRP A 192 -5.73 -13.21 -2.60
C TRP A 192 -7.10 -13.59 -3.21
N LEU A 193 -7.30 -13.38 -4.51
CA LEU A 193 -8.52 -13.81 -5.20
C LEU A 193 -8.71 -15.33 -5.12
N ARG A 194 -7.64 -16.11 -5.25
CA ARG A 194 -7.71 -17.57 -5.09
C ARG A 194 -8.04 -18.01 -3.68
N ARG A 195 -7.76 -17.19 -2.67
CA ARG A 195 -8.16 -17.42 -1.27
C ARG A 195 -9.60 -17.02 -0.97
N GLY A 196 -10.30 -16.39 -1.91
CA GLY A 196 -11.70 -16.03 -1.76
C GLY A 196 -11.98 -14.55 -1.43
N VAL A 197 -10.97 -13.68 -1.48
CA VAL A 197 -11.17 -12.23 -1.37
C VAL A 197 -12.02 -11.74 -2.54
N ASP A 198 -13.03 -10.91 -2.28
CA ASP A 198 -14.01 -10.46 -3.27
C ASP A 198 -13.56 -9.22 -4.06
N GLY A 199 -12.55 -8.51 -3.58
CA GLY A 199 -12.06 -7.30 -4.25
C GLY A 199 -10.95 -6.59 -3.46
N PHE A 200 -10.56 -5.44 -3.98
CA PHE A 200 -9.48 -4.64 -3.40
C PHE A 200 -9.85 -3.16 -3.35
N ARG A 201 -9.45 -2.50 -2.29
CA ARG A 201 -9.27 -1.05 -2.27
C ARG A 201 -7.84 -0.77 -2.68
N VAL A 202 -7.65 -0.11 -3.81
CA VAL A 202 -6.32 0.18 -4.34
C VAL A 202 -5.84 1.52 -3.80
N ASP A 203 -4.77 1.45 -3.00
CA ASP A 203 -4.15 2.64 -2.41
C ASP A 203 -3.35 3.42 -3.45
N VAL A 204 -3.42 4.75 -3.39
CA VAL A 204 -2.61 5.71 -4.15
C VAL A 204 -2.52 5.41 -5.66
N ILE A 205 -3.61 4.92 -6.26
CA ILE A 205 -3.64 4.47 -7.67
C ILE A 205 -3.18 5.55 -8.65
N TRP A 206 -3.41 6.83 -8.34
CA TRP A 206 -3.03 7.96 -9.21
C TRP A 206 -1.53 8.21 -9.26
N HIS A 207 -0.76 7.66 -8.31
CA HIS A 207 0.67 7.94 -8.16
C HIS A 207 1.58 6.81 -8.68
N LEU A 208 1.02 5.76 -9.30
CA LEU A 208 1.80 4.62 -9.80
C LEU A 208 2.78 5.00 -10.92
N MET A 209 2.41 5.96 -11.77
CA MET A 209 3.23 6.42 -12.87
C MET A 209 3.77 7.82 -12.56
N LYS A 210 5.10 7.95 -12.49
CA LYS A 210 5.78 9.23 -12.30
C LYS A 210 6.14 9.84 -13.64
N ASP A 211 6.44 11.13 -13.67
CA ASP A 211 6.98 11.78 -14.86
C ASP A 211 8.24 11.04 -15.35
N PRO A 212 8.27 10.55 -16.61
CA PRO A 212 9.40 9.77 -17.13
C PRO A 212 10.71 10.57 -17.23
N ASP A 213 10.61 11.88 -17.35
CA ASP A 213 11.74 12.78 -17.50
C ASP A 213 12.26 13.32 -16.16
N PHE A 214 11.53 13.02 -15.05
CA PHE A 214 11.87 13.49 -13.69
C PHE A 214 12.10 15.00 -13.62
N ARG A 215 11.26 15.77 -14.34
CA ARG A 215 11.31 17.23 -14.35
C ARG A 215 10.97 17.79 -12.99
N ASP A 216 11.55 18.94 -12.67
CA ASP A 216 11.16 19.68 -11.48
C ASP A 216 9.66 20.01 -11.49
N ASP A 217 9.03 19.88 -10.35
CA ASP A 217 7.67 20.37 -10.12
C ASP A 217 7.64 21.89 -10.25
N PRO A 218 6.69 22.47 -11.02
CA PRO A 218 6.57 23.91 -11.16
C PRO A 218 6.13 24.56 -9.85
N PRO A 219 6.55 25.80 -9.59
CA PRO A 219 6.06 26.58 -8.45
C PRO A 219 4.53 26.61 -8.40
N ASN A 220 3.97 26.48 -7.21
CA ASN A 220 2.54 26.65 -7.00
C ASN A 220 2.19 28.16 -6.95
N PRO A 221 1.49 28.73 -7.95
CA PRO A 221 1.17 30.14 -7.97
C PRO A 221 0.18 30.58 -6.87
N ASP A 222 -0.54 29.61 -6.32
CA ASP A 222 -1.53 29.85 -5.25
C ASP A 222 -0.95 29.48 -3.86
N TYR A 223 0.38 29.29 -3.77
CA TYR A 223 1.04 28.86 -2.54
C TYR A 223 0.78 29.83 -1.38
N ARG A 224 0.35 29.24 -0.26
CA ARG A 224 0.21 29.93 1.03
C ARG A 224 1.06 29.18 2.05
N GLU A 225 2.02 29.87 2.65
CA GLU A 225 2.92 29.28 3.64
C GLU A 225 2.16 28.60 4.79
N GLY A 226 2.57 27.38 5.12
CA GLY A 226 1.95 26.57 6.19
C GLY A 226 0.58 25.98 5.84
N VAL A 227 0.06 26.17 4.61
CA VAL A 227 -1.23 25.67 4.16
C VAL A 227 -1.11 24.80 2.92
N ASP A 228 -0.38 25.26 1.90
CA ASP A 228 -0.29 24.61 0.60
C ASP A 228 1.12 24.08 0.33
N ALA A 229 1.26 23.09 -0.56
CA ALA A 229 2.56 22.66 -1.05
C ALA A 229 3.20 23.74 -1.93
N PRO A 230 4.53 24.01 -1.82
CA PRO A 230 5.20 25.07 -2.57
C PRO A 230 5.29 24.78 -4.07
N PHE A 231 5.15 23.52 -4.47
CA PHE A 231 5.20 23.06 -5.85
C PHE A 231 3.93 22.32 -6.22
N ARG A 232 3.57 22.33 -7.52
CA ARG A 232 2.49 21.51 -8.09
C ARG A 232 3.12 20.25 -8.68
N GLN A 233 2.69 19.09 -8.19
CA GLN A 233 3.16 17.80 -8.72
C GLN A 233 2.85 17.68 -10.21
N VAL A 234 3.88 17.31 -10.99
CA VAL A 234 3.76 16.86 -12.38
C VAL A 234 3.62 15.34 -12.35
N LEU A 235 2.43 14.84 -12.63
CA LEU A 235 2.13 13.40 -12.71
C LEU A 235 2.41 12.85 -14.12
#